data_ece00c99653dc62d20c78fb2a36804a1
#
_entry.id   ece00c99653dc62d20c78fb2a36804a1
#
_cell.length_a   1.000
_cell.length_b   1.000
_cell.length_c   1.000
_cell.angle_alpha   90.00
_cell.angle_beta   90.00
_cell.angle_gamma   90.00
#
_symmetry.space_group_name_H-M   'P 1'
#
loop_
_entity.id
_entity.type
_entity.pdbx_description
1 polymer ?
#
loop_
_entity_poly.entity_id
_entity_poly.type
_entity_poly.pdbx_seq_one_letter_code
_entity_poly.pdbx_strand_id
1 'polypeptide(L)'
;MQQKSAPQRLLWAQFDALQMGSGWDEEDIKKPQIMLEDVFGDSHPGSTHLAGLMEQAKYGVFEKGGYPAQYHTTDICDGCAQGHDGMNYILASREAICDMVEVHGSVYPWDGMILSSSCDKSIPAHLKAAARLDIPTIFIPGGSMRPGPNMTTSLVAGDISLRQKRKEAITEQEVRDYKMTGCPSCGACAFLGTASTMQCVAETLGMALPGTAVIPATMRDILSYARLAGRKIMELVEKGITPSKILTKEAFENAIIVHSAIGGSTNATLHLPAIARELGIELTPELFDEINHKVPHIGNIFPSGTQMTESFWFAGGIPMVQKYLKDMLHLDAMTVTGKTLGENLEDLEKDNFFERNLGYLSNYGLTRDEVIFPVEKATEKGSIAILRGNLAPEGSVVKYAACEKDMRIHKGTAKVYNREEDAYQAVVDGKIEPGDVIVVRYEGPRGSGMPEMLMTTEAIVCDTKLNGKVSLVTDGRFSGATRGAAIGHVSPEAASGGPLAFIETGDIISYNIPERTLDVVGINGKELSKEEVDAILKERSKNGIIPRPPRKGLFKRYTESARSAMEGAGY
;
A
#
# COMPACT_ATOMS: atom_id res chain seq x y z
N MET A 1 25.14 7.82 27.43
CA MET A 1 24.32 8.50 26.39
C MET A 1 23.63 9.68 27.03
N GLN A 2 23.71 10.87 26.46
CA GLN A 2 23.00 12.03 27.00
C GLN A 2 21.54 11.95 26.50
N GLN A 3 20.59 11.83 27.44
CA GLN A 3 19.17 11.74 27.11
C GLN A 3 18.64 13.07 26.57
N LYS A 4 17.80 13.05 25.55
CA LYS A 4 17.10 14.24 25.03
C LYS A 4 16.20 14.90 26.08
N SER A 5 15.62 14.10 26.99
CA SER A 5 14.73 14.58 28.06
C SER A 5 15.48 15.28 29.21
N ALA A 6 16.76 15.03 29.41
CA ALA A 6 17.51 15.56 30.55
C ALA A 6 17.48 17.10 30.68
N PRO A 7 17.70 17.91 29.63
CA PRO A 7 17.58 19.37 29.72
C PRO A 7 16.17 19.85 30.08
N GLN A 8 15.13 19.17 29.61
CA GLN A 8 13.73 19.53 29.88
C GLN A 8 13.38 19.31 31.36
N ARG A 9 13.85 18.19 31.93
CA ARG A 9 13.62 17.86 33.34
C ARG A 9 14.30 18.83 34.28
N LEU A 10 15.52 19.27 33.90
CA LEU A 10 16.22 20.32 34.66
C LEU A 10 15.50 21.68 34.59
N LEU A 11 14.85 21.97 33.48
CA LEU A 11 14.10 23.18 33.27
C LEU A 11 12.76 23.19 34.05
N TRP A 12 12.08 22.03 34.10
CA TRP A 12 10.75 21.93 34.69
C TRP A 12 10.52 20.59 35.42
N ALA A 13 10.71 20.61 36.73
CA ALA A 13 10.67 19.42 37.60
C ALA A 13 9.32 18.68 37.63
N GLN A 14 8.23 19.31 37.22
CA GLN A 14 6.91 18.66 37.11
C GLN A 14 6.94 17.46 36.14
N PHE A 15 7.83 17.47 35.19
CA PHE A 15 8.01 16.43 34.21
C PHE A 15 8.28 15.05 34.84
N ASP A 16 9.25 15.01 35.78
CA ASP A 16 9.59 13.78 36.50
C ASP A 16 8.43 13.30 37.38
N ALA A 17 7.76 14.23 38.06
CA ALA A 17 6.62 13.91 38.93
C ALA A 17 5.45 13.28 38.14
N LEU A 18 5.19 13.74 36.90
CA LEU A 18 4.15 13.19 36.06
C LEU A 18 4.51 11.77 35.54
N GLN A 19 5.78 11.53 35.20
CA GLN A 19 6.24 10.20 34.82
C GLN A 19 6.19 9.23 36.02
N MET A 20 6.64 9.63 37.18
CA MET A 20 6.55 8.81 38.39
C MET A 20 5.09 8.50 38.74
N GLY A 21 4.16 9.43 38.52
CA GLY A 21 2.73 9.22 38.64
C GLY A 21 2.17 8.17 37.67
N SER A 22 2.89 7.90 36.58
CA SER A 22 2.58 6.83 35.62
C SER A 22 3.24 5.48 35.96
N GLY A 23 3.92 5.41 37.12
CA GLY A 23 4.57 4.18 37.60
C GLY A 23 6.04 4.05 37.24
N TRP A 24 6.69 5.11 36.74
CA TRP A 24 8.14 5.14 36.55
C TRP A 24 8.83 5.41 37.89
N ASP A 25 10.05 4.96 38.03
CA ASP A 25 10.89 5.31 39.22
C ASP A 25 12.07 6.20 38.81
N GLU A 26 12.87 6.60 39.82
CA GLU A 26 14.03 7.47 39.60
C GLU A 26 15.09 6.82 38.68
N GLU A 27 15.21 5.52 38.69
CA GLU A 27 16.15 4.81 37.81
C GLU A 27 15.61 4.71 36.38
N ASP A 28 14.29 4.56 36.21
CA ASP A 28 13.64 4.54 34.90
C ASP A 28 13.79 5.88 34.17
N ILE A 29 13.62 6.97 34.90
CA ILE A 29 13.74 8.34 34.37
C ILE A 29 15.15 8.61 33.82
N LYS A 30 16.18 7.94 34.33
CA LYS A 30 17.58 8.10 33.88
C LYS A 30 17.91 7.29 32.64
N LYS A 31 17.05 6.36 32.21
CA LYS A 31 17.27 5.51 31.03
C LYS A 31 16.90 6.25 29.74
N PRO A 32 17.49 5.90 28.60
CA PRO A 32 16.98 6.34 27.29
C PRO A 32 15.50 5.97 27.14
N GLN A 33 14.71 6.91 26.66
CA GLN A 33 13.26 6.81 26.63
C GLN A 33 12.78 6.56 25.21
N ILE A 34 12.10 5.45 25.00
CA ILE A 34 11.68 4.95 23.70
C ILE A 34 10.15 5.02 23.60
N MET A 35 9.66 5.78 22.63
CA MET A 35 8.25 5.77 22.27
C MET A 35 7.94 4.49 21.49
N LEU A 36 6.91 3.78 21.91
CA LEU A 36 6.33 2.69 21.11
C LEU A 36 4.95 3.12 20.65
N GLU A 37 4.65 2.95 19.37
CA GLU A 37 3.32 3.23 18.86
C GLU A 37 2.86 2.18 17.88
N ASP A 38 1.63 1.71 18.07
CA ASP A 38 0.97 0.80 17.17
C ASP A 38 -0.45 1.28 16.85
N VAL A 39 -1.06 0.60 15.89
CA VAL A 39 -2.45 0.85 15.47
C VAL A 39 -3.38 -0.26 15.98
N PHE A 40 -3.11 -0.80 17.16
CA PHE A 40 -3.94 -1.84 17.75
C PHE A 40 -5.42 -1.44 17.78
N GLY A 41 -6.26 -2.40 17.43
CA GLY A 41 -7.71 -2.34 17.51
C GLY A 41 -8.29 -3.71 17.19
N ASP A 42 -9.49 -4.00 17.62
CA ASP A 42 -10.15 -5.31 17.51
C ASP A 42 -11.26 -5.35 16.46
N SER A 43 -11.37 -4.30 15.63
CA SER A 43 -12.38 -4.20 14.58
C SER A 43 -12.06 -4.98 13.30
N HIS A 44 -10.79 -5.36 13.05
CA HIS A 44 -10.37 -6.08 11.86
C HIS A 44 -9.07 -6.88 12.11
N PRO A 45 -8.81 -7.94 11.33
CA PRO A 45 -7.69 -8.86 11.60
C PRO A 45 -6.30 -8.24 11.40
N GLY A 46 -6.18 -7.11 10.70
CA GLY A 46 -4.90 -6.47 10.43
C GLY A 46 -4.21 -5.91 11.67
N SER A 47 -4.95 -5.52 12.71
CA SER A 47 -4.39 -4.83 13.89
C SER A 47 -4.55 -5.56 15.22
N THR A 48 -5.41 -6.57 15.32
CA THR A 48 -5.75 -7.23 16.59
C THR A 48 -4.58 -7.85 17.35
N HIS A 49 -3.49 -8.21 16.68
CA HIS A 49 -2.31 -8.89 17.25
C HIS A 49 -1.15 -7.94 17.58
N LEU A 50 -1.20 -6.68 17.16
CA LEU A 50 -0.08 -5.75 17.24
C LEU A 50 0.35 -5.45 18.68
N ALA A 51 -0.59 -5.40 19.62
CA ALA A 51 -0.27 -5.22 21.04
C ALA A 51 0.71 -6.29 21.57
N GLY A 52 0.58 -7.54 21.10
CA GLY A 52 1.50 -8.62 21.45
C GLY A 52 2.91 -8.42 20.87
N LEU A 53 3.04 -7.81 19.70
CA LEU A 53 4.33 -7.45 19.11
C LEU A 53 5.00 -6.35 19.94
N MET A 54 4.22 -5.33 20.35
CA MET A 54 4.74 -4.24 21.18
C MET A 54 5.20 -4.71 22.55
N GLU A 55 4.50 -5.67 23.14
CA GLU A 55 4.94 -6.30 24.39
C GLU A 55 6.34 -6.94 24.23
N GLN A 56 6.60 -7.65 23.13
CA GLN A 56 7.92 -8.20 22.85
C GLN A 56 8.97 -7.11 22.59
N ALA A 57 8.60 -6.05 21.89
CA ALA A 57 9.49 -4.92 21.65
C ALA A 57 9.90 -4.24 22.98
N LYS A 58 8.98 -4.07 23.94
CA LYS A 58 9.28 -3.56 25.29
C LYS A 58 10.34 -4.41 25.98
N TYR A 59 10.21 -5.75 25.94
CA TYR A 59 11.24 -6.61 26.53
C TYR A 59 12.61 -6.36 25.91
N GLY A 60 12.69 -6.19 24.58
CA GLY A 60 13.93 -5.88 23.89
C GLY A 60 14.54 -4.54 24.33
N VAL A 61 13.73 -3.51 24.54
CA VAL A 61 14.16 -2.20 25.04
C VAL A 61 14.70 -2.33 26.47
N PHE A 62 13.97 -2.99 27.38
CA PHE A 62 14.40 -3.21 28.77
C PHE A 62 15.71 -4.01 28.83
N GLU A 63 15.87 -5.05 28.03
CA GLU A 63 17.11 -5.85 27.97
C GLU A 63 18.35 -5.03 27.61
N LYS A 64 18.17 -3.92 26.90
CA LYS A 64 19.24 -3.01 26.50
C LYS A 64 19.33 -1.74 27.37
N GLY A 65 18.60 -1.70 28.47
CA GLY A 65 18.68 -0.61 29.46
C GLY A 65 17.94 0.65 29.05
N GLY A 66 17.00 0.58 28.11
CA GLY A 66 16.05 1.64 27.79
C GLY A 66 14.78 1.54 28.61
N TYR A 67 13.94 2.57 28.54
CA TYR A 67 12.60 2.56 29.11
C TYR A 67 11.54 2.85 28.04
N PRO A 68 10.63 1.91 27.77
CA PRO A 68 9.60 2.06 26.74
C PRO A 68 8.32 2.68 27.30
N ALA A 69 7.71 3.60 26.55
CA ALA A 69 6.36 4.10 26.79
C ALA A 69 5.49 3.91 25.56
N GLN A 70 4.31 3.33 25.72
CA GLN A 70 3.45 2.94 24.61
C GLN A 70 2.27 3.88 24.43
N TYR A 71 2.04 4.21 23.15
CA TYR A 71 0.84 4.87 22.65
C TYR A 71 0.12 3.97 21.64
N HIS A 72 -1.12 4.29 21.33
CA HIS A 72 -1.92 3.64 20.33
C HIS A 72 -2.62 4.69 19.45
N THR A 73 -2.53 4.49 18.14
CA THR A 73 -3.34 5.22 17.15
C THR A 73 -4.06 4.19 16.31
N THR A 74 -5.36 4.11 16.36
CA THR A 74 -6.12 3.08 15.63
C THR A 74 -6.08 3.30 14.12
N ASP A 75 -6.19 2.21 13.36
CA ASP A 75 -6.39 2.24 11.91
C ASP A 75 -7.76 1.67 11.51
N ILE A 76 -7.98 1.58 10.21
CA ILE A 76 -9.20 1.05 9.60
C ILE A 76 -8.85 0.13 8.43
N CYS A 77 -9.73 -0.84 8.17
CA CYS A 77 -9.56 -1.79 7.08
C CYS A 77 -10.33 -1.34 5.83
N ASP A 78 -9.64 -1.22 4.70
CA ASP A 78 -10.24 -0.93 3.40
C ASP A 78 -11.38 -1.93 3.08
N GLY A 79 -11.19 -3.22 3.38
CA GLY A 79 -12.21 -4.25 3.17
C GLY A 79 -13.52 -4.03 3.94
N CYS A 80 -13.45 -3.46 5.16
CA CYS A 80 -14.64 -3.13 5.95
C CYS A 80 -15.37 -1.88 5.45
N ALA A 81 -14.70 -1.05 4.64
CA ALA A 81 -15.24 0.20 4.12
C ALA A 81 -15.79 0.09 2.68
N GLN A 82 -15.72 -1.09 2.06
CA GLN A 82 -16.23 -1.29 0.70
C GLN A 82 -17.74 -1.10 0.63
N GLY A 83 -18.21 -0.40 -0.42
CA GLY A 83 -19.62 -0.25 -0.76
C GLY A 83 -20.39 0.80 0.04
N HIS A 84 -19.69 1.74 0.70
CA HIS A 84 -20.30 2.89 1.36
C HIS A 84 -19.31 4.04 1.56
N ASP A 85 -19.80 5.22 1.96
CA ASP A 85 -19.01 6.45 2.13
C ASP A 85 -17.87 6.34 3.16
N GLY A 86 -17.76 5.25 3.92
CA GLY A 86 -16.60 4.96 4.78
C GLY A 86 -15.31 4.86 4.00
N MET A 87 -15.36 4.38 2.74
CA MET A 87 -14.20 4.27 1.87
C MET A 87 -13.56 5.63 1.57
N ASN A 88 -14.32 6.70 1.60
CA ASN A 88 -13.84 8.08 1.40
C ASN A 88 -12.87 8.56 2.49
N TYR A 89 -12.91 7.94 3.67
CA TYR A 89 -12.00 8.28 4.79
C TYR A 89 -10.69 7.49 4.79
N ILE A 90 -10.60 6.44 3.97
CA ILE A 90 -9.51 5.48 4.02
C ILE A 90 -8.16 6.13 3.72
N LEU A 91 -8.02 6.89 2.63
CA LEU A 91 -6.74 7.55 2.34
C LEU A 91 -6.48 8.73 3.29
N ALA A 92 -7.54 9.44 3.71
CA ALA A 92 -7.43 10.51 4.70
C ALA A 92 -6.91 10.00 6.06
N SER A 93 -7.15 8.73 6.42
CA SER A 93 -6.64 8.14 7.66
C SER A 93 -5.11 8.06 7.68
N ARG A 94 -4.44 7.91 6.52
CA ARG A 94 -2.98 7.96 6.43
C ARG A 94 -2.44 9.26 7.02
N GLU A 95 -3.05 10.38 6.67
CA GLU A 95 -2.63 11.69 7.17
C GLU A 95 -2.97 11.84 8.66
N ALA A 96 -4.17 11.43 9.06
CA ALA A 96 -4.60 11.52 10.46
C ALA A 96 -3.73 10.69 11.42
N ILE A 97 -3.35 9.47 11.02
CA ILE A 97 -2.43 8.62 11.80
C ILE A 97 -1.04 9.28 11.87
N CYS A 98 -0.52 9.76 10.75
CA CYS A 98 0.76 10.47 10.71
C CYS A 98 0.77 11.67 11.66
N ASP A 99 -0.29 12.50 11.64
CA ASP A 99 -0.43 13.67 12.50
C ASP A 99 -0.51 13.28 13.99
N MET A 100 -1.18 12.17 14.34
CA MET A 100 -1.23 11.70 15.73
C MET A 100 0.13 11.19 16.21
N VAL A 101 0.84 10.42 15.39
CA VAL A 101 2.21 9.99 15.71
C VAL A 101 3.15 11.20 15.88
N GLU A 102 3.01 12.22 15.04
CA GLU A 102 3.74 13.49 15.18
C GLU A 102 3.44 14.17 16.52
N VAL A 103 2.16 14.24 16.91
CA VAL A 103 1.78 14.80 18.21
C VAL A 103 2.45 14.05 19.36
N HIS A 104 2.36 12.70 19.38
CA HIS A 104 2.98 11.87 20.42
C HIS A 104 4.50 11.98 20.43
N GLY A 105 5.12 12.03 19.24
CA GLY A 105 6.57 12.14 19.09
C GLY A 105 7.14 13.52 19.43
N SER A 106 6.32 14.58 19.33
CA SER A 106 6.76 15.97 19.51
C SER A 106 6.53 16.52 20.91
N VAL A 107 5.51 16.03 21.65
CA VAL A 107 5.18 16.56 23.00
C VAL A 107 6.17 16.10 24.06
N TYR A 108 6.99 15.12 23.77
CA TYR A 108 7.99 14.56 24.66
C TYR A 108 9.30 14.33 23.91
N PRO A 109 10.46 14.66 24.51
CA PRO A 109 11.77 14.52 23.85
C PRO A 109 12.28 13.07 23.87
N TRP A 110 11.67 12.21 23.08
CA TRP A 110 12.02 10.80 22.94
C TRP A 110 13.45 10.62 22.37
N ASP A 111 14.17 9.62 22.87
CA ASP A 111 15.48 9.24 22.35
C ASP A 111 15.36 8.40 21.08
N GLY A 112 14.30 7.59 20.98
CA GLY A 112 13.99 6.76 19.81
C GLY A 112 12.53 6.36 19.76
N MET A 113 12.14 5.70 18.66
CA MET A 113 10.75 5.32 18.39
C MET A 113 10.65 3.93 17.75
N ILE A 114 9.67 3.15 18.17
CA ILE A 114 9.27 1.89 17.53
C ILE A 114 7.84 2.03 17.05
N LEU A 115 7.61 1.79 15.75
CA LEU A 115 6.28 1.83 15.13
C LEU A 115 5.87 0.46 14.63
N SER A 116 4.60 0.06 14.82
CA SER A 116 4.08 -1.19 14.27
C SER A 116 2.71 -1.03 13.66
N SER A 117 2.56 -1.55 12.45
CA SER A 117 1.29 -1.59 11.73
C SER A 117 1.30 -2.68 10.66
N SER A 118 0.13 -3.08 10.19
CA SER A 118 0.05 -4.10 9.14
C SER A 118 -1.03 -3.83 8.09
N CYS A 119 -1.73 -2.69 8.15
CA CYS A 119 -2.80 -2.37 7.20
C CYS A 119 -2.41 -1.28 6.19
N ASP A 120 -3.22 -1.13 5.15
CA ASP A 120 -2.94 -0.38 3.91
C ASP A 120 -2.46 1.05 4.12
N LYS A 121 -3.04 1.77 5.09
CA LYS A 121 -2.78 3.21 5.28
C LYS A 121 -1.93 3.50 6.50
N SER A 122 -1.95 2.63 7.51
CA SER A 122 -1.17 2.80 8.72
C SER A 122 0.33 2.58 8.50
N ILE A 123 0.72 1.65 7.61
CA ILE A 123 2.14 1.45 7.29
C ILE A 123 2.74 2.71 6.66
N PRO A 124 2.21 3.26 5.54
CA PRO A 124 2.74 4.49 4.98
C PRO A 124 2.60 5.70 5.91
N ALA A 125 1.58 5.75 6.78
CA ALA A 125 1.45 6.79 7.80
C ALA A 125 2.60 6.76 8.81
N HIS A 126 2.95 5.58 9.32
CA HIS A 126 4.07 5.38 10.23
C HIS A 126 5.42 5.73 9.58
N LEU A 127 5.65 5.30 8.33
CA LEU A 127 6.87 5.66 7.60
C LEU A 127 6.95 7.17 7.34
N LYS A 128 5.82 7.81 7.02
CA LYS A 128 5.71 9.25 6.83
C LYS A 128 6.01 9.99 8.14
N ALA A 129 5.44 9.55 9.27
CA ALA A 129 5.70 10.15 10.58
C ALA A 129 7.16 9.95 11.01
N ALA A 130 7.76 8.78 10.74
CA ALA A 130 9.17 8.53 10.99
C ALA A 130 10.07 9.49 10.23
N ALA A 131 9.78 9.72 8.94
CA ALA A 131 10.48 10.68 8.10
C ALA A 131 10.33 12.12 8.61
N ARG A 132 9.12 12.51 9.05
CA ARG A 132 8.81 13.85 9.54
C ARG A 132 9.49 14.17 10.88
N LEU A 133 9.47 13.23 11.81
CA LEU A 133 10.04 13.41 13.16
C LEU A 133 11.56 13.29 13.19
N ASP A 134 12.13 12.52 12.30
CA ASP A 134 13.57 12.26 12.13
C ASP A 134 14.31 11.94 13.45
N ILE A 135 13.68 11.16 14.32
CA ILE A 135 14.33 10.56 15.49
C ILE A 135 14.67 9.08 15.19
N PRO A 136 15.68 8.47 15.82
CA PRO A 136 15.99 7.06 15.61
C PRO A 136 14.72 6.21 15.66
N THR A 137 14.41 5.51 14.57
CA THR A 137 13.13 4.78 14.43
C THR A 137 13.34 3.43 13.80
N ILE A 138 12.62 2.42 14.27
CA ILE A 138 12.49 1.12 13.64
C ILE A 138 11.02 0.77 13.44
N PHE A 139 10.68 0.22 12.28
CA PHE A 139 9.35 -0.25 11.95
C PHE A 139 9.23 -1.77 12.12
N ILE A 140 8.17 -2.24 12.75
CA ILE A 140 7.84 -3.66 12.92
C ILE A 140 6.63 -3.97 12.05
N PRO A 141 6.80 -4.68 10.91
CA PRO A 141 5.68 -5.15 10.12
C PRO A 141 4.81 -6.12 10.92
N GLY A 142 3.47 -5.96 10.86
CA GLY A 142 2.55 -6.87 11.56
C GLY A 142 2.35 -8.21 10.86
N GLY A 143 3.00 -8.45 9.71
CA GLY A 143 2.94 -9.71 9.00
C GLY A 143 1.66 -9.91 8.19
N SER A 144 1.50 -11.10 7.60
CA SER A 144 0.36 -11.46 6.77
C SER A 144 -0.48 -12.58 7.37
N MET A 145 -1.78 -12.59 7.05
CA MET A 145 -2.66 -13.71 7.41
C MET A 145 -2.37 -14.93 6.53
N ARG A 146 -2.77 -16.09 7.02
CA ARG A 146 -2.76 -17.32 6.23
C ARG A 146 -3.90 -17.32 5.22
N PRO A 147 -3.75 -17.97 4.04
CA PRO A 147 -4.88 -18.26 3.18
C PRO A 147 -5.82 -19.29 3.82
N GLY A 148 -7.08 -19.27 3.42
CA GLY A 148 -8.05 -20.31 3.77
C GLY A 148 -7.85 -21.60 2.95
N PRO A 149 -8.74 -22.58 3.11
CA PRO A 149 -8.71 -23.84 2.35
C PRO A 149 -8.65 -23.58 0.85
N ASN A 150 -7.85 -24.37 0.12
CA ASN A 150 -7.62 -24.22 -1.32
C ASN A 150 -7.11 -22.82 -1.74
N MET A 151 -6.30 -22.19 -0.87
CA MET A 151 -5.79 -20.82 -1.08
C MET A 151 -6.90 -19.76 -1.18
N THR A 152 -8.05 -20.00 -0.56
CA THR A 152 -9.16 -19.05 -0.48
C THR A 152 -8.75 -17.79 0.28
N THR A 153 -9.27 -16.66 -0.16
CA THR A 153 -9.06 -15.35 0.48
C THR A 153 -10.39 -14.60 0.64
N SER A 154 -10.36 -13.46 1.32
CA SER A 154 -11.53 -12.57 1.45
C SER A 154 -12.13 -12.11 0.12
N LEU A 155 -11.40 -12.20 -1.00
CA LEU A 155 -11.86 -11.78 -2.34
C LEU A 155 -13.00 -12.62 -2.90
N VAL A 156 -13.25 -13.82 -2.39
CA VAL A 156 -14.45 -14.61 -2.71
C VAL A 156 -15.75 -13.85 -2.37
N ALA A 157 -15.67 -12.81 -1.54
CA ALA A 157 -16.77 -11.88 -1.31
C ALA A 157 -17.32 -11.27 -2.59
N GLY A 158 -16.50 -11.05 -3.61
CA GLY A 158 -16.92 -10.51 -4.92
C GLY A 158 -17.95 -11.40 -5.59
N ASP A 159 -17.67 -12.70 -5.73
CA ASP A 159 -18.59 -13.69 -6.29
C ASP A 159 -19.88 -13.83 -5.47
N ILE A 160 -19.73 -14.00 -4.15
CA ILE A 160 -20.88 -14.14 -3.25
C ILE A 160 -21.81 -12.93 -3.35
N SER A 161 -21.24 -11.72 -3.31
CA SER A 161 -22.01 -10.47 -3.36
C SER A 161 -22.71 -10.30 -4.71
N LEU A 162 -22.04 -10.60 -5.82
CA LEU A 162 -22.61 -10.51 -7.16
C LEU A 162 -23.79 -11.48 -7.33
N ARG A 163 -23.61 -12.76 -6.95
CA ARG A 163 -24.64 -13.80 -7.03
C ARG A 163 -25.84 -13.46 -6.14
N GLN A 164 -25.62 -12.98 -4.92
CA GLN A 164 -26.70 -12.53 -4.04
C GLN A 164 -27.49 -11.35 -4.63
N LYS A 165 -26.81 -10.35 -5.17
CA LYS A 165 -27.46 -9.18 -5.79
C LYS A 165 -28.27 -9.55 -7.03
N ARG A 166 -27.76 -10.48 -7.84
CA ARG A 166 -28.45 -11.01 -9.02
C ARG A 166 -29.53 -12.05 -8.70
N LYS A 167 -29.68 -12.43 -7.41
CA LYS A 167 -30.60 -13.50 -6.98
C LYS A 167 -30.28 -14.84 -7.65
N GLU A 168 -29.03 -15.09 -7.95
CA GLU A 168 -28.55 -16.37 -8.46
C GLU A 168 -28.49 -17.42 -7.34
N ALA A 169 -28.43 -18.70 -7.71
CA ALA A 169 -28.37 -19.78 -6.74
C ALA A 169 -27.09 -19.70 -5.88
N ILE A 170 -27.27 -19.48 -4.58
CA ILE A 170 -26.23 -19.54 -3.57
C ILE A 170 -26.83 -20.12 -2.29
N THR A 171 -26.17 -21.08 -1.67
CA THR A 171 -26.66 -21.71 -0.45
C THR A 171 -26.21 -20.94 0.79
N GLU A 172 -26.98 -21.03 1.87
CA GLU A 172 -26.56 -20.49 3.16
C GLU A 172 -25.25 -21.14 3.65
N GLN A 173 -25.01 -22.40 3.29
CA GLN A 173 -23.78 -23.10 3.65
C GLN A 173 -22.57 -22.52 2.94
N GLU A 174 -22.64 -22.21 1.63
CA GLU A 174 -21.55 -21.53 0.90
C GLU A 174 -21.19 -20.19 1.55
N VAL A 175 -22.20 -19.38 1.91
CA VAL A 175 -21.99 -18.09 2.58
C VAL A 175 -21.35 -18.29 3.96
N ARG A 176 -21.80 -19.31 4.71
CA ARG A 176 -21.25 -19.64 6.03
C ARG A 176 -19.80 -20.10 5.94
N ASP A 177 -19.50 -21.01 5.01
CA ASP A 177 -18.14 -21.52 4.80
C ASP A 177 -17.17 -20.40 4.44
N TYR A 178 -17.59 -19.49 3.57
CA TYR A 178 -16.81 -18.29 3.27
C TYR A 178 -16.52 -17.45 4.53
N LYS A 179 -17.54 -17.14 5.34
CA LYS A 179 -17.38 -16.37 6.58
C LYS A 179 -16.37 -17.00 7.54
N MET A 180 -16.33 -18.34 7.58
CA MET A 180 -15.44 -19.07 8.47
C MET A 180 -14.01 -19.20 7.93
N THR A 181 -13.80 -19.05 6.63
CA THR A 181 -12.52 -19.40 5.98
C THR A 181 -11.87 -18.27 5.20
N GLY A 182 -12.58 -17.20 4.89
CA GLY A 182 -12.06 -16.09 4.07
C GLY A 182 -10.94 -15.27 4.74
N CYS A 183 -10.95 -15.21 6.10
CA CYS A 183 -9.90 -14.56 6.90
C CYS A 183 -9.56 -15.45 8.10
N PRO A 184 -8.76 -16.52 7.94
CA PRO A 184 -8.59 -17.53 8.97
C PRO A 184 -7.64 -17.16 10.10
N SER A 185 -6.95 -16.02 10.01
CA SER A 185 -5.99 -15.57 11.04
C SER A 185 -5.85 -14.04 11.06
N CYS A 186 -5.13 -13.52 12.05
CA CYS A 186 -4.68 -12.13 12.07
C CYS A 186 -3.60 -11.87 11.00
N GLY A 187 -3.29 -10.59 10.79
CA GLY A 187 -2.31 -10.09 9.83
C GLY A 187 -2.94 -9.36 8.64
N ALA A 188 -2.10 -8.81 7.76
CA ALA A 188 -2.51 -8.24 6.47
C ALA A 188 -3.12 -9.33 5.57
N CYS A 189 -3.81 -8.92 4.50
CA CYS A 189 -4.38 -9.87 3.54
C CYS A 189 -3.34 -10.89 3.03
N ALA A 190 -3.78 -12.15 2.81
CA ALA A 190 -2.91 -13.28 2.42
C ALA A 190 -2.28 -13.17 1.02
N PHE A 191 -2.58 -12.12 0.28
CA PHE A 191 -2.08 -11.83 -1.07
C PHE A 191 -1.29 -10.53 -1.10
N LEU A 192 -0.63 -10.23 -2.24
CA LEU A 192 0.15 -9.00 -2.40
C LEU A 192 -0.76 -7.79 -2.69
N GLY A 193 -1.60 -7.47 -1.69
CA GLY A 193 -2.38 -6.23 -1.63
C GLY A 193 -1.51 -5.04 -1.22
N THR A 194 -2.13 -3.88 -0.94
CA THR A 194 -1.39 -2.68 -0.55
C THR A 194 -0.68 -2.85 0.79
N ALA A 195 -1.32 -3.49 1.77
CA ALA A 195 -0.72 -3.74 3.07
C ALA A 195 0.57 -4.58 2.96
N SER A 196 0.50 -5.73 2.29
CA SER A 196 1.67 -6.59 2.07
C SER A 196 2.73 -5.91 1.20
N THR A 197 2.33 -5.15 0.18
CA THR A 197 3.25 -4.31 -0.62
C THR A 197 4.00 -3.32 0.26
N MET A 198 3.31 -2.61 1.15
CA MET A 198 3.95 -1.59 1.98
C MET A 198 4.82 -2.19 3.09
N GLN A 199 4.54 -3.41 3.56
CA GLN A 199 5.49 -4.15 4.41
C GLN A 199 6.78 -4.48 3.64
N CYS A 200 6.66 -4.97 2.40
CA CYS A 200 7.81 -5.23 1.52
C CYS A 200 8.63 -3.95 1.22
N VAL A 201 7.93 -2.85 0.98
CA VAL A 201 8.54 -1.52 0.79
C VAL A 201 9.26 -1.05 2.05
N ALA A 202 8.65 -1.18 3.24
CA ALA A 202 9.27 -0.77 4.50
C ALA A 202 10.59 -1.52 4.78
N GLU A 203 10.64 -2.82 4.49
CA GLU A 203 11.85 -3.63 4.58
C GLU A 203 12.90 -3.18 3.56
N THR A 204 12.49 -2.96 2.30
CA THR A 204 13.42 -2.55 1.24
C THR A 204 13.97 -1.16 1.45
N LEU A 205 13.18 -0.23 2.00
CA LEU A 205 13.63 1.10 2.42
C LEU A 205 14.65 1.04 3.57
N GLY A 206 14.86 -0.13 4.17
CA GLY A 206 15.73 -0.30 5.32
C GLY A 206 15.12 0.09 6.67
N MET A 207 13.81 0.40 6.75
CA MET A 207 13.13 0.80 7.99
C MET A 207 12.66 -0.37 8.86
N ALA A 208 12.61 -1.58 8.32
CA ALA A 208 12.29 -2.82 9.03
C ALA A 208 13.49 -3.77 9.03
N LEU A 209 13.51 -4.72 9.96
CA LEU A 209 14.56 -5.75 10.01
C LEU A 209 14.49 -6.66 8.77
N PRO A 210 15.63 -7.09 8.21
CA PRO A 210 15.65 -7.98 7.04
C PRO A 210 14.89 -9.29 7.30
N GLY A 211 14.08 -9.71 6.32
CA GLY A 211 13.27 -10.93 6.39
C GLY A 211 12.01 -10.81 7.26
N THR A 212 11.57 -9.59 7.58
CA THR A 212 10.37 -9.39 8.42
C THR A 212 9.12 -9.06 7.63
N ALA A 213 9.24 -8.55 6.41
CA ALA A 213 8.07 -8.27 5.58
C ALA A 213 7.27 -9.56 5.31
N VAL A 214 5.97 -9.47 5.49
CA VAL A 214 4.98 -10.54 5.25
C VAL A 214 5.26 -11.88 5.95
N ILE A 215 5.99 -11.88 7.06
CA ILE A 215 6.03 -13.05 7.95
C ILE A 215 4.58 -13.47 8.23
N PRO A 216 4.22 -14.76 8.15
CA PRO A 216 2.89 -15.17 8.61
C PRO A 216 2.67 -14.74 10.06
N ALA A 217 1.65 -13.92 10.30
CA ALA A 217 1.40 -13.27 11.60
C ALA A 217 1.19 -14.27 12.76
N THR A 218 0.92 -15.53 12.42
CA THR A 218 0.75 -16.64 13.38
C THR A 218 2.05 -17.39 13.69
N MET A 219 3.16 -17.08 13.03
CA MET A 219 4.44 -17.70 13.33
C MET A 219 5.13 -17.01 14.52
N ARG A 220 5.77 -17.80 15.38
CA ARG A 220 6.50 -17.29 16.54
C ARG A 220 7.66 -16.35 16.17
N ASP A 221 8.18 -16.49 14.96
CA ASP A 221 9.31 -15.69 14.46
C ASP A 221 8.99 -14.20 14.49
N ILE A 222 7.74 -13.80 14.23
CA ILE A 222 7.33 -12.40 14.29
C ILE A 222 7.53 -11.81 15.69
N LEU A 223 7.27 -12.58 16.75
CA LEU A 223 7.49 -12.17 18.14
C LEU A 223 8.98 -12.03 18.45
N SER A 224 9.80 -12.93 17.93
CA SER A 224 11.27 -12.89 18.10
C SER A 224 11.87 -11.67 17.40
N TYR A 225 11.40 -11.33 16.19
CA TYR A 225 11.82 -10.14 15.46
C TYR A 225 11.34 -8.85 16.13
N ALA A 226 10.13 -8.82 16.68
CA ALA A 226 9.65 -7.68 17.47
C ALA A 226 10.55 -7.41 18.68
N ARG A 227 10.97 -8.46 19.40
CA ARG A 227 11.92 -8.34 20.51
C ARG A 227 13.30 -7.89 20.04
N LEU A 228 13.78 -8.39 18.89
CA LEU A 228 15.02 -7.95 18.29
C LEU A 228 14.95 -6.47 17.89
N ALA A 229 13.84 -5.99 17.34
CA ALA A 229 13.63 -4.59 17.03
C ALA A 229 13.74 -3.71 18.27
N GLY A 230 13.21 -4.16 19.42
CA GLY A 230 13.37 -3.49 20.71
C GLY A 230 14.85 -3.40 21.18
N ARG A 231 15.67 -4.39 20.85
CA ARG A 231 17.13 -4.31 21.10
C ARG A 231 17.81 -3.37 20.12
N LYS A 232 17.42 -3.40 18.87
CA LYS A 232 18.06 -2.64 17.78
C LYS A 232 17.78 -1.16 17.85
N ILE A 233 16.61 -0.72 18.32
CA ILE A 233 16.36 0.71 18.52
C ILE A 233 17.38 1.33 19.46
N MET A 234 17.82 0.63 20.50
CA MET A 234 18.81 1.13 21.42
C MET A 234 20.19 1.34 20.76
N GLU A 235 20.57 0.46 19.81
CA GLU A 235 21.78 0.62 19.01
C GLU A 235 21.66 1.82 18.04
N LEU A 236 20.48 2.04 17.44
CA LEU A 236 20.22 3.20 16.57
C LEU A 236 20.33 4.52 17.35
N VAL A 237 19.77 4.57 18.56
CA VAL A 237 19.86 5.72 19.46
C VAL A 237 21.32 6.02 19.80
N GLU A 238 22.10 4.99 20.16
CA GLU A 238 23.53 5.13 20.48
C GLU A 238 24.35 5.67 19.32
N LYS A 239 24.08 5.17 18.11
CA LYS A 239 24.79 5.56 16.88
C LYS A 239 24.24 6.85 16.25
N GLY A 240 23.10 7.36 16.72
CA GLY A 240 22.41 8.51 16.14
C GLY A 240 21.96 8.25 14.70
N ILE A 241 21.50 7.03 14.39
CA ILE A 241 20.96 6.69 13.07
C ILE A 241 19.48 7.04 13.03
N THR A 242 19.13 8.05 12.25
CA THR A 242 17.78 8.58 12.07
C THR A 242 17.19 8.18 10.72
N PRO A 243 15.85 8.30 10.52
CA PRO A 243 15.22 8.01 9.24
C PRO A 243 15.83 8.76 8.05
N SER A 244 16.27 10.01 8.21
CA SER A 244 16.92 10.78 7.12
C SER A 244 18.24 10.17 6.63
N LYS A 245 18.91 9.35 7.45
CA LYS A 245 20.11 8.61 7.05
C LYS A 245 19.82 7.29 6.35
N ILE A 246 18.60 6.80 6.46
CA ILE A 246 18.13 5.52 5.89
C ILE A 246 17.30 5.78 4.64
N LEU A 247 16.32 6.68 4.73
CA LEU A 247 15.38 7.02 3.67
C LEU A 247 16.03 7.99 2.67
N THR A 248 17.08 7.55 2.00
CA THR A 248 17.78 8.30 0.95
C THR A 248 17.12 8.07 -0.42
N LYS A 249 17.53 8.84 -1.41
CA LYS A 249 17.04 8.64 -2.79
C LYS A 249 17.31 7.21 -3.28
N GLU A 250 18.49 6.68 -2.97
CA GLU A 250 18.92 5.32 -3.31
C GLU A 250 18.03 4.26 -2.64
N ALA A 251 17.62 4.49 -1.39
CA ALA A 251 16.68 3.60 -0.69
C ALA A 251 15.29 3.61 -1.35
N PHE A 252 14.81 4.77 -1.79
CA PHE A 252 13.54 4.86 -2.55
C PHE A 252 13.66 4.22 -3.94
N GLU A 253 14.77 4.37 -4.65
CA GLU A 253 15.01 3.67 -5.91
C GLU A 253 15.02 2.14 -5.70
N ASN A 254 15.69 1.63 -4.67
CA ASN A 254 15.63 0.22 -4.28
C ASN A 254 14.18 -0.23 -4.02
N ALA A 255 13.38 0.58 -3.31
CA ALA A 255 12.00 0.27 -3.02
C ALA A 255 11.14 0.17 -4.31
N ILE A 256 11.33 1.06 -5.28
CA ILE A 256 10.64 1.03 -6.57
C ILE A 256 11.08 -0.18 -7.40
N ILE A 257 12.38 -0.53 -7.39
CA ILE A 257 12.92 -1.71 -8.08
C ILE A 257 12.26 -2.99 -7.54
N VAL A 258 12.29 -3.19 -6.22
CA VAL A 258 11.70 -4.38 -5.59
C VAL A 258 10.19 -4.40 -5.78
N HIS A 259 9.50 -3.26 -5.60
CA HIS A 259 8.06 -3.13 -5.88
C HIS A 259 7.70 -3.57 -7.30
N SER A 260 8.47 -3.11 -8.30
CA SER A 260 8.31 -3.49 -9.71
C SER A 260 8.50 -5.00 -9.92
N ALA A 261 9.53 -5.57 -9.31
CA ALA A 261 9.89 -6.97 -9.47
C ALA A 261 8.87 -7.95 -8.87
N ILE A 262 8.19 -7.57 -7.78
CA ILE A 262 7.22 -8.44 -7.11
C ILE A 262 5.77 -8.24 -7.58
N GLY A 263 5.50 -7.25 -8.42
CA GLY A 263 4.13 -6.92 -8.82
C GLY A 263 3.34 -6.23 -7.71
N GLY A 264 3.92 -5.23 -7.05
CA GLY A 264 3.31 -4.50 -5.95
C GLY A 264 2.04 -3.71 -6.34
N SER A 265 1.34 -3.23 -5.34
CA SER A 265 0.12 -2.42 -5.50
C SER A 265 0.41 -1.05 -6.13
N THR A 266 -0.49 -0.57 -6.99
CA THR A 266 -0.45 0.81 -7.52
C THR A 266 -0.50 1.87 -6.43
N ASN A 267 -1.04 1.58 -5.26
CA ASN A 267 -1.03 2.52 -4.13
C ASN A 267 0.38 2.94 -3.68
N ALA A 268 1.42 2.16 -4.01
CA ALA A 268 2.81 2.56 -3.73
C ALA A 268 3.20 3.86 -4.47
N THR A 269 2.61 4.14 -5.65
CA THR A 269 2.82 5.41 -6.36
C THR A 269 2.18 6.63 -5.66
N LEU A 270 1.29 6.40 -4.70
CA LEU A 270 0.79 7.44 -3.78
C LEU A 270 1.65 7.53 -2.52
N HIS A 271 2.02 6.38 -1.97
CA HIS A 271 2.61 6.33 -0.63
C HIS A 271 4.09 6.69 -0.62
N LEU A 272 4.87 6.19 -1.58
CA LEU A 272 6.30 6.52 -1.67
C LEU A 272 6.56 8.00 -1.88
N PRO A 273 5.89 8.72 -2.82
CA PRO A 273 6.05 10.17 -2.95
C PRO A 273 5.63 10.94 -1.70
N ALA A 274 4.57 10.49 -1.00
CA ALA A 274 4.12 11.14 0.23
C ALA A 274 5.13 11.00 1.38
N ILE A 275 5.82 9.85 1.49
CA ILE A 275 6.88 9.62 2.49
C ILE A 275 8.14 10.41 2.12
N ALA A 276 8.59 10.33 0.87
CA ALA A 276 9.82 10.97 0.39
C ALA A 276 9.78 12.50 0.54
N ARG A 277 8.60 13.09 0.35
CA ARG A 277 8.39 14.53 0.49
C ARG A 277 8.67 15.04 1.89
N GLU A 278 8.42 14.28 2.95
CA GLU A 278 8.75 14.68 4.33
C GLU A 278 10.26 14.95 4.51
N LEU A 279 11.08 14.37 3.63
CA LEU A 279 12.55 14.55 3.60
C LEU A 279 13.01 15.47 2.46
N GLY A 280 12.08 16.11 1.73
CA GLY A 280 12.40 16.96 0.58
C GLY A 280 12.87 16.19 -0.65
N ILE A 281 12.64 14.86 -0.71
CA ILE A 281 12.97 14.02 -1.86
C ILE A 281 11.77 13.98 -2.81
N GLU A 282 11.99 14.31 -4.08
CA GLU A 282 10.97 14.24 -5.11
C GLU A 282 11.03 12.88 -5.83
N LEU A 283 9.89 12.18 -5.87
CA LEU A 283 9.70 10.96 -6.66
C LEU A 283 8.63 11.24 -7.71
N THR A 284 9.03 11.28 -8.97
CA THR A 284 8.12 11.58 -10.09
C THR A 284 7.49 10.31 -10.66
N PRO A 285 6.32 10.40 -11.31
CA PRO A 285 5.73 9.27 -12.04
C PRO A 285 6.68 8.68 -13.08
N GLU A 286 7.49 9.52 -13.74
CA GLU A 286 8.49 9.11 -14.73
C GLU A 286 9.53 8.15 -14.16
N LEU A 287 9.99 8.41 -12.94
CA LEU A 287 10.96 7.52 -12.27
C LEU A 287 10.38 6.11 -12.06
N PHE A 288 9.10 6.02 -11.68
CA PHE A 288 8.43 4.72 -11.57
C PHE A 288 8.37 4.02 -12.92
N ASP A 289 8.00 4.72 -13.99
CA ASP A 289 7.89 4.11 -15.32
C ASP A 289 9.27 3.70 -15.88
N GLU A 290 10.30 4.52 -15.73
CA GLU A 290 11.68 4.18 -16.12
C GLU A 290 12.20 2.92 -15.44
N ILE A 291 11.99 2.79 -14.14
CA ILE A 291 12.41 1.60 -13.38
C ILE A 291 11.62 0.38 -13.86
N ASN A 292 10.32 0.50 -14.05
CA ASN A 292 9.47 -0.59 -14.52
C ASN A 292 9.84 -1.07 -15.93
N HIS A 293 10.40 -0.24 -16.80
CA HIS A 293 10.92 -0.66 -18.09
C HIS A 293 12.16 -1.57 -18.01
N LYS A 294 12.90 -1.52 -16.92
CA LYS A 294 14.20 -2.20 -16.78
C LYS A 294 14.12 -3.46 -15.93
N VAL A 295 13.34 -3.40 -14.85
CA VAL A 295 13.31 -4.42 -13.79
C VAL A 295 12.55 -5.67 -14.24
N PRO A 296 13.13 -6.88 -14.15
CA PRO A 296 12.42 -8.12 -14.43
C PRO A 296 11.31 -8.37 -13.40
N HIS A 297 10.12 -8.79 -13.84
CA HIS A 297 9.04 -9.23 -12.97
C HIS A 297 9.29 -10.69 -12.56
N ILE A 298 9.61 -10.91 -11.30
CA ILE A 298 10.03 -12.23 -10.78
C ILE A 298 9.12 -12.77 -9.67
N GLY A 299 8.16 -11.98 -9.19
CA GLY A 299 7.23 -12.41 -8.13
C GLY A 299 6.01 -13.14 -8.70
N ASN A 300 5.86 -14.44 -8.43
CA ASN A 300 4.64 -15.18 -8.77
C ASN A 300 3.63 -15.10 -7.62
N ILE A 301 3.22 -13.89 -7.25
CA ILE A 301 2.34 -13.65 -6.10
C ILE A 301 1.01 -13.09 -6.57
N PHE A 302 -0.11 -13.62 -6.06
CA PHE A 302 -1.46 -13.15 -6.38
C PHE A 302 -1.61 -11.65 -5.99
N PRO A 303 -2.20 -10.78 -6.84
CA PRO A 303 -2.98 -11.05 -8.05
C PRO A 303 -2.19 -11.13 -9.37
N SER A 304 -0.92 -10.74 -9.40
CA SER A 304 -0.08 -10.83 -10.63
C SER A 304 0.42 -12.24 -10.91
N GLY A 305 0.31 -13.13 -9.94
CA GLY A 305 0.69 -14.54 -10.02
C GLY A 305 -0.31 -15.43 -9.27
N THR A 306 0.14 -16.60 -8.86
CA THR A 306 -0.73 -17.65 -8.30
C THR A 306 -0.49 -17.97 -6.82
N GLN A 307 0.65 -17.53 -6.26
CA GLN A 307 1.06 -17.88 -4.91
C GLN A 307 0.62 -16.82 -3.89
N MET A 308 0.54 -17.20 -2.61
CA MET A 308 0.18 -16.31 -1.52
C MET A 308 1.42 -15.75 -0.80
N THR A 309 1.24 -14.71 0.02
CA THR A 309 2.33 -14.06 0.77
C THR A 309 3.05 -15.01 1.72
N GLU A 310 2.36 -15.99 2.28
CA GLU A 310 2.97 -17.04 3.12
C GLU A 310 4.01 -17.86 2.33
N SER A 311 3.64 -18.35 1.15
CA SER A 311 4.57 -19.07 0.26
C SER A 311 5.74 -18.18 -0.18
N PHE A 312 5.47 -16.88 -0.42
CA PHE A 312 6.50 -15.92 -0.78
C PHE A 312 7.53 -15.74 0.34
N TRP A 313 7.09 -15.62 1.59
CA TRP A 313 8.00 -15.54 2.72
C TRP A 313 8.83 -16.81 2.87
N PHE A 314 8.22 -18.00 2.73
CA PHE A 314 8.91 -19.29 2.77
C PHE A 314 9.89 -19.46 1.59
N ALA A 315 9.64 -18.85 0.44
CA ALA A 315 10.59 -18.84 -0.68
C ALA A 315 11.83 -17.96 -0.43
N GLY A 316 11.86 -17.22 0.68
CA GLY A 316 12.93 -16.31 1.08
C GLY A 316 12.52 -14.84 1.10
N GLY A 317 11.29 -14.51 0.72
CA GLY A 317 10.70 -13.17 0.83
C GLY A 317 11.50 -12.08 0.13
N ILE A 318 11.45 -10.88 0.68
CA ILE A 318 12.18 -9.71 0.17
C ILE A 318 13.69 -9.92 0.09
N PRO A 319 14.38 -10.53 1.07
CA PRO A 319 15.81 -10.79 0.94
C PRO A 319 16.19 -11.64 -0.27
N MET A 320 15.36 -12.61 -0.67
CA MET A 320 15.63 -13.41 -1.87
C MET A 320 15.43 -12.59 -3.15
N VAL A 321 14.41 -11.75 -3.22
CA VAL A 321 14.21 -10.80 -4.33
C VAL A 321 15.41 -9.86 -4.44
N GLN A 322 15.86 -9.28 -3.33
CA GLN A 322 17.04 -8.40 -3.29
C GLN A 322 18.32 -9.14 -3.72
N LYS A 323 18.48 -10.39 -3.32
CA LYS A 323 19.61 -11.22 -3.75
C LYS A 323 19.60 -11.46 -5.27
N TYR A 324 18.44 -11.74 -5.86
CA TYR A 324 18.32 -11.92 -7.31
C TYR A 324 18.54 -10.62 -8.09
N LEU A 325 18.23 -9.47 -7.49
CA LEU A 325 18.34 -8.15 -8.12
C LEU A 325 19.59 -7.36 -7.66
N LYS A 326 20.55 -7.99 -6.99
CA LYS A 326 21.69 -7.32 -6.36
C LYS A 326 22.45 -6.36 -7.29
N ASP A 327 22.55 -6.69 -8.58
CA ASP A 327 23.27 -5.88 -9.58
C ASP A 327 22.46 -4.63 -10.01
N MET A 328 21.21 -4.51 -9.59
CA MET A 328 20.31 -3.38 -9.86
C MET A 328 20.07 -2.51 -8.61
N LEU A 329 20.49 -2.98 -7.44
CA LEU A 329 20.22 -2.33 -6.15
C LEU A 329 21.42 -1.55 -5.63
N HIS A 330 21.15 -0.49 -4.91
CA HIS A 330 22.15 0.26 -4.11
C HIS A 330 22.40 -0.53 -2.82
N LEU A 331 23.39 -1.43 -2.85
CA LEU A 331 23.70 -2.34 -1.74
C LEU A 331 24.37 -1.64 -0.54
N ASP A 332 24.87 -0.43 -0.71
CA ASP A 332 25.46 0.44 0.31
C ASP A 332 24.41 1.26 1.09
N ALA A 333 23.15 1.19 0.70
CA ALA A 333 22.05 1.86 1.41
C ALA A 333 21.98 1.38 2.88
N MET A 334 21.95 2.37 3.81
CA MET A 334 21.91 2.12 5.27
C MET A 334 20.54 1.58 5.69
N THR A 335 20.51 0.76 6.74
CA THR A 335 19.29 0.20 7.29
C THR A 335 19.21 0.31 8.83
N VAL A 336 18.05 -0.01 9.39
CA VAL A 336 17.84 -0.04 10.85
C VAL A 336 18.65 -1.08 11.61
N THR A 337 19.39 -1.94 10.94
CA THR A 337 20.37 -2.82 11.60
C THR A 337 21.66 -2.09 11.97
N GLY A 338 21.85 -0.86 11.44
CA GLY A 338 23.10 -0.12 11.52
C GLY A 338 24.18 -0.68 10.57
N LYS A 339 23.75 -1.48 9.59
CA LYS A 339 24.53 -2.06 8.49
C LYS A 339 23.89 -1.70 7.16
N THR A 340 24.63 -1.88 6.08
CA THR A 340 24.10 -1.69 4.72
C THR A 340 23.21 -2.85 4.29
N LEU A 341 22.46 -2.65 3.20
CA LEU A 341 21.64 -3.70 2.58
C LEU A 341 22.49 -4.93 2.21
N GLY A 342 23.65 -4.71 1.59
CA GLY A 342 24.56 -5.80 1.20
C GLY A 342 25.05 -6.62 2.40
N GLU A 343 25.50 -5.96 3.47
CA GLU A 343 25.92 -6.62 4.71
C GLU A 343 24.79 -7.44 5.35
N ASN A 344 23.55 -6.94 5.30
CA ASN A 344 22.39 -7.67 5.82
C ASN A 344 22.11 -8.94 5.02
N LEU A 345 22.25 -8.91 3.69
CA LEU A 345 22.07 -10.12 2.86
C LEU A 345 23.13 -11.18 3.19
N GLU A 346 24.37 -10.77 3.41
CA GLU A 346 25.44 -11.69 3.85
C GLU A 346 25.15 -12.29 5.24
N ASP A 347 24.63 -11.49 6.17
CA ASP A 347 24.28 -12.00 7.50
C ASP A 347 23.14 -13.02 7.44
N LEU A 348 22.11 -12.79 6.62
CA LEU A 348 21.03 -13.75 6.42
C LEU A 348 21.51 -15.08 5.80
N GLU A 349 22.53 -15.04 4.93
CA GLU A 349 23.16 -16.26 4.42
C GLU A 349 23.89 -17.02 5.52
N LYS A 350 24.71 -16.32 6.32
CA LYS A 350 25.44 -16.92 7.46
C LYS A 350 24.49 -17.54 8.48
N ASP A 351 23.32 -16.91 8.70
CA ASP A 351 22.28 -17.41 9.62
C ASP A 351 21.40 -18.54 9.03
N ASN A 352 21.72 -18.98 7.81
CA ASN A 352 20.96 -20.03 7.10
C ASN A 352 19.47 -19.71 6.91
N PHE A 353 19.12 -18.41 6.81
CA PHE A 353 17.75 -17.94 6.66
C PHE A 353 17.04 -18.54 5.44
N PHE A 354 17.70 -18.52 4.30
CA PHE A 354 17.10 -18.95 3.02
C PHE A 354 16.80 -20.45 2.99
N GLU A 355 17.67 -21.29 3.50
CA GLU A 355 17.47 -22.75 3.53
C GLU A 355 16.47 -23.17 4.60
N ARG A 356 16.47 -22.48 5.75
CA ARG A 356 15.48 -22.72 6.80
C ARG A 356 14.06 -22.40 6.28
N ASN A 357 13.89 -21.30 5.59
CA ASN A 357 12.60 -20.91 5.01
C ASN A 357 12.17 -21.85 3.89
N LEU A 358 13.10 -22.29 3.03
CA LEU A 358 12.83 -23.28 2.00
C LEU A 358 12.34 -24.61 2.59
N GLY A 359 12.82 -24.98 3.76
CA GLY A 359 12.33 -26.13 4.50
C GLY A 359 10.83 -26.05 4.81
N TYR A 360 10.30 -24.86 5.13
CA TYR A 360 8.86 -24.64 5.31
C TYR A 360 8.10 -24.69 3.98
N LEU A 361 8.68 -24.13 2.90
CA LEU A 361 8.06 -24.13 1.58
C LEU A 361 7.83 -25.56 1.06
N SER A 362 8.73 -26.48 1.37
CA SER A 362 8.59 -27.89 0.98
C SER A 362 7.32 -28.57 1.53
N ASN A 363 6.76 -28.09 2.66
CA ASN A 363 5.49 -28.59 3.20
C ASN A 363 4.30 -28.34 2.27
N TYR A 364 4.43 -27.36 1.34
CA TYR A 364 3.41 -27.02 0.34
C TYR A 364 3.65 -27.73 -1.00
N GLY A 365 4.72 -28.52 -1.10
CA GLY A 365 5.12 -29.16 -2.36
C GLY A 365 5.64 -28.17 -3.41
N LEU A 366 6.06 -26.98 -2.99
CA LEU A 366 6.56 -25.90 -3.85
C LEU A 366 8.08 -25.78 -3.79
N THR A 367 8.66 -25.38 -4.89
CA THR A 367 10.05 -24.94 -5.02
C THR A 367 10.13 -23.41 -4.96
N ARG A 368 11.31 -22.88 -4.66
CA ARG A 368 11.54 -21.42 -4.67
C ARG A 368 11.21 -20.82 -6.03
N ASP A 369 11.64 -21.48 -7.11
CA ASP A 369 11.47 -21.01 -8.49
C ASP A 369 10.02 -20.94 -8.96
N GLU A 370 9.09 -21.59 -8.27
CA GLU A 370 7.65 -21.49 -8.53
C GLU A 370 7.00 -20.27 -7.86
N VAL A 371 7.71 -19.64 -6.92
CA VAL A 371 7.20 -18.50 -6.15
C VAL A 371 7.99 -17.23 -6.45
N ILE A 372 9.31 -17.32 -6.54
CA ILE A 372 10.21 -16.22 -6.92
C ILE A 372 11.06 -16.74 -8.07
N PHE A 373 10.76 -16.28 -9.29
CA PHE A 373 11.48 -16.71 -10.48
C PHE A 373 12.94 -16.22 -10.44
N PRO A 374 13.91 -17.04 -10.82
CA PRO A 374 15.23 -16.54 -11.21
C PRO A 374 15.11 -15.49 -12.30
N VAL A 375 15.99 -14.49 -12.29
CA VAL A 375 15.93 -13.34 -13.23
C VAL A 375 15.88 -13.79 -14.70
N GLU A 376 16.64 -14.83 -15.04
CA GLU A 376 16.69 -15.41 -16.40
C GLU A 376 15.39 -16.11 -16.84
N LYS A 377 14.50 -16.42 -15.90
CA LYS A 377 13.17 -16.99 -16.16
C LYS A 377 12.07 -15.94 -16.22
N ALA A 378 12.37 -14.67 -15.94
CA ALA A 378 11.40 -13.59 -16.04
C ALA A 378 10.93 -13.42 -17.49
N THR A 379 9.63 -13.47 -17.72
CA THR A 379 9.02 -13.35 -19.07
C THR A 379 8.63 -11.93 -19.41
N GLU A 380 8.57 -11.05 -18.42
CA GLU A 380 8.14 -9.65 -18.55
C GLU A 380 9.05 -8.73 -17.72
N LYS A 381 9.03 -7.44 -18.06
CA LYS A 381 9.67 -6.40 -17.28
C LYS A 381 8.61 -5.49 -16.67
N GLY A 382 8.83 -5.10 -15.40
CA GLY A 382 7.95 -4.23 -14.67
C GLY A 382 6.61 -4.87 -14.31
N SER A 383 5.82 -4.11 -13.59
CA SER A 383 4.48 -4.51 -13.13
C SER A 383 3.44 -3.41 -13.28
N ILE A 384 3.87 -2.15 -13.26
CA ILE A 384 3.01 -0.98 -13.43
C ILE A 384 3.47 -0.11 -14.61
N ALA A 385 2.55 0.67 -15.16
CA ALA A 385 2.81 1.65 -16.21
C ALA A 385 2.13 2.98 -15.88
N ILE A 386 2.80 4.06 -16.24
CA ILE A 386 2.22 5.42 -16.20
C ILE A 386 1.73 5.75 -17.60
N LEU A 387 0.42 6.01 -17.76
CA LEU A 387 -0.16 6.36 -19.05
C LEU A 387 -0.44 7.86 -19.09
N ARG A 388 -0.25 8.46 -20.28
CA ARG A 388 -0.54 9.88 -20.54
C ARG A 388 -1.35 10.02 -21.82
N GLY A 389 -2.02 11.15 -21.97
CA GLY A 389 -2.81 11.47 -23.13
C GLY A 389 -3.77 12.62 -22.87
N ASN A 390 -4.68 12.88 -23.79
CA ASN A 390 -5.66 13.97 -23.61
C ASN A 390 -6.65 13.69 -22.48
N LEU A 391 -6.81 12.42 -22.06
CA LEU A 391 -7.64 12.06 -20.91
C LEU A 391 -6.87 12.15 -19.58
N ALA A 392 -5.55 11.93 -19.59
CA ALA A 392 -4.70 11.94 -18.41
C ALA A 392 -3.41 12.76 -18.65
N PRO A 393 -3.48 14.09 -18.83
CA PRO A 393 -2.32 14.88 -19.19
C PRO A 393 -1.22 14.92 -18.13
N GLU A 394 -1.56 14.79 -16.84
CA GLU A 394 -0.57 14.67 -15.75
C GLU A 394 -0.17 13.23 -15.48
N GLY A 395 -0.94 12.25 -15.94
CA GLY A 395 -0.68 10.82 -15.78
C GLY A 395 -1.84 10.03 -15.20
N SER A 396 -1.69 8.73 -15.30
CA SER A 396 -2.53 7.70 -14.68
C SER A 396 -1.68 6.47 -14.44
N VAL A 397 -2.16 5.50 -13.66
CA VAL A 397 -1.41 4.28 -13.35
C VAL A 397 -2.23 3.04 -13.66
N VAL A 398 -1.58 2.00 -14.17
CA VAL A 398 -2.16 0.68 -14.39
C VAL A 398 -1.20 -0.41 -13.94
N LYS A 399 -1.73 -1.45 -13.27
CA LYS A 399 -0.99 -2.66 -12.91
C LYS A 399 -1.13 -3.70 -14.03
N TYR A 400 -0.29 -3.58 -15.08
CA TYR A 400 -0.40 -4.45 -16.24
C TYR A 400 0.07 -5.90 -15.99
N ALA A 401 0.85 -6.15 -14.92
CA ALA A 401 1.20 -7.51 -14.52
C ALA A 401 -0.01 -8.35 -14.05
N ALA A 402 -1.12 -7.71 -13.70
CA ALA A 402 -2.38 -8.36 -13.36
C ALA A 402 -3.48 -8.16 -14.43
N CYS A 403 -3.08 -7.75 -15.65
CA CYS A 403 -3.96 -7.52 -16.79
C CYS A 403 -3.68 -8.55 -17.88
N GLU A 404 -4.73 -9.10 -18.45
CA GLU A 404 -4.67 -10.00 -19.61
C GLU A 404 -3.95 -9.30 -20.78
N LYS A 405 -3.09 -10.04 -21.49
CA LYS A 405 -2.28 -9.48 -22.58
C LYS A 405 -3.13 -8.83 -23.67
N ASP A 406 -4.26 -9.45 -24.00
CA ASP A 406 -5.18 -8.98 -25.05
C ASP A 406 -5.88 -7.66 -24.64
N MET A 407 -5.94 -7.35 -23.34
CA MET A 407 -6.51 -6.11 -22.82
C MET A 407 -5.47 -5.00 -22.58
N ARG A 408 -4.22 -5.20 -22.95
CA ARG A 408 -3.18 -4.15 -22.82
C ARG A 408 -3.25 -3.07 -23.90
N ILE A 409 -3.98 -3.33 -24.96
CA ILE A 409 -4.32 -2.36 -26.02
C ILE A 409 -5.82 -2.50 -26.25
N HIS A 410 -6.57 -1.44 -26.01
CA HIS A 410 -8.01 -1.51 -26.12
C HIS A 410 -8.59 -0.16 -26.56
N LYS A 411 -9.71 -0.25 -27.28
CA LYS A 411 -10.55 0.89 -27.64
C LYS A 411 -12.01 0.49 -27.43
N GLY A 412 -12.75 1.28 -26.67
CA GLY A 412 -14.13 0.96 -26.33
C GLY A 412 -15.00 2.17 -26.05
N THR A 413 -16.30 1.89 -25.95
CA THR A 413 -17.30 2.91 -25.65
C THR A 413 -17.37 3.20 -24.17
N ALA A 414 -17.30 4.47 -23.78
CA ALA A 414 -17.39 4.92 -22.40
C ALA A 414 -18.80 4.71 -21.82
N LYS A 415 -18.87 4.15 -20.61
CA LYS A 415 -20.03 4.10 -19.72
C LYS A 415 -19.70 4.89 -18.47
N VAL A 416 -20.24 6.10 -18.34
CA VAL A 416 -19.80 7.09 -17.36
C VAL A 416 -20.67 7.11 -16.12
N TYR A 417 -20.02 7.02 -14.95
CA TYR A 417 -20.63 7.06 -13.63
C TYR A 417 -19.91 8.07 -12.74
N ASN A 418 -20.63 8.69 -11.80
CA ASN A 418 -20.05 9.69 -10.90
C ASN A 418 -19.70 9.12 -9.52
N ARG A 419 -19.96 7.83 -9.29
CA ARG A 419 -19.63 7.07 -8.07
C ARG A 419 -19.40 5.61 -8.42
N GLU A 420 -18.58 4.92 -7.60
CA GLU A 420 -18.34 3.50 -7.77
C GLU A 420 -19.62 2.67 -7.63
N GLU A 421 -20.48 3.00 -6.67
CA GLU A 421 -21.71 2.24 -6.39
C GLU A 421 -22.66 2.21 -7.60
N ASP A 422 -22.71 3.30 -8.38
CA ASP A 422 -23.52 3.38 -9.60
C ASP A 422 -22.92 2.47 -10.70
N ALA A 423 -21.61 2.45 -10.84
CA ALA A 423 -20.90 1.58 -11.79
C ALA A 423 -21.06 0.11 -11.40
N TYR A 424 -20.89 -0.22 -10.13
CA TYR A 424 -21.15 -1.56 -9.60
C TYR A 424 -22.58 -2.02 -9.88
N GLN A 425 -23.56 -1.17 -9.60
CA GLN A 425 -24.96 -1.49 -9.86
C GLN A 425 -25.25 -1.73 -11.36
N ALA A 426 -24.57 -0.99 -12.24
CA ALA A 426 -24.68 -1.20 -13.68
C ALA A 426 -24.12 -2.57 -14.13
N VAL A 427 -23.05 -3.04 -13.50
CA VAL A 427 -22.54 -4.41 -13.71
C VAL A 427 -23.55 -5.45 -13.21
N VAL A 428 -24.09 -5.26 -12.01
CA VAL A 428 -25.12 -6.14 -11.43
C VAL A 428 -26.34 -6.25 -12.34
N ASP A 429 -26.82 -5.11 -12.86
CA ASP A 429 -28.00 -5.01 -13.74
C ASP A 429 -27.75 -5.53 -15.17
N GLY A 430 -26.52 -5.92 -15.52
CA GLY A 430 -26.17 -6.38 -16.88
C GLY A 430 -26.19 -5.27 -17.93
N LYS A 431 -25.94 -4.02 -17.56
CA LYS A 431 -25.92 -2.85 -18.46
C LYS A 431 -24.56 -2.64 -19.15
N ILE A 432 -23.57 -3.41 -18.75
CA ILE A 432 -22.20 -3.35 -19.27
C ILE A 432 -22.03 -4.49 -20.28
N GLU A 433 -21.46 -4.16 -21.44
CA GLU A 433 -21.19 -5.13 -22.50
C GLU A 433 -19.69 -5.36 -22.70
N PRO A 434 -19.28 -6.54 -23.21
CA PRO A 434 -17.90 -6.77 -23.61
C PRO A 434 -17.41 -5.68 -24.59
N GLY A 435 -16.24 -5.11 -24.32
CA GLY A 435 -15.67 -4.00 -25.09
C GLY A 435 -15.93 -2.62 -24.50
N ASP A 436 -16.83 -2.48 -23.53
CA ASP A 436 -17.07 -1.20 -22.87
C ASP A 436 -15.87 -0.75 -22.01
N VAL A 437 -15.71 0.56 -21.87
CA VAL A 437 -14.83 1.22 -20.91
C VAL A 437 -15.68 1.88 -19.83
N ILE A 438 -15.69 1.32 -18.64
CA ILE A 438 -16.36 1.93 -17.49
C ILE A 438 -15.54 3.12 -17.04
N VAL A 439 -16.15 4.30 -16.93
CA VAL A 439 -15.53 5.52 -16.41
C VAL A 439 -16.21 5.87 -15.09
N VAL A 440 -15.42 5.86 -14.00
CA VAL A 440 -15.86 6.35 -12.68
C VAL A 440 -15.08 7.61 -12.36
N ARG A 441 -15.78 8.72 -12.19
CA ARG A 441 -15.16 10.04 -12.01
C ARG A 441 -15.63 10.74 -10.74
N TYR A 442 -14.93 11.80 -10.35
CA TYR A 442 -15.12 12.52 -9.09
C TYR A 442 -14.75 11.68 -7.85
N GLU A 443 -13.96 10.65 -8.03
CA GLU A 443 -13.45 9.78 -6.98
C GLU A 443 -11.95 10.02 -6.69
N GLY A 444 -11.41 11.16 -7.17
CA GLY A 444 -10.05 11.59 -6.86
C GLY A 444 -9.87 12.10 -5.42
N PRO A 445 -8.64 12.49 -5.03
CA PRO A 445 -8.33 12.96 -3.67
C PRO A 445 -9.23 14.10 -3.20
N ARG A 446 -9.43 15.11 -4.02
CA ARG A 446 -10.32 16.25 -3.73
C ARG A 446 -11.78 15.91 -4.02
N GLY A 447 -12.01 15.00 -4.94
CA GLY A 447 -13.31 14.48 -5.33
C GLY A 447 -14.02 13.80 -4.19
N SER A 448 -13.52 12.68 -3.69
CA SER A 448 -14.16 11.82 -2.69
C SER A 448 -13.16 11.19 -1.71
N GLY A 449 -11.93 11.73 -1.59
CA GLY A 449 -10.90 11.13 -0.74
C GLY A 449 -10.23 9.90 -1.37
N MET A 450 -10.38 9.73 -2.67
CA MET A 450 -9.75 8.68 -3.48
C MET A 450 -10.09 7.25 -3.03
N PRO A 451 -11.40 6.87 -3.01
CA PRO A 451 -11.83 5.51 -2.66
C PRO A 451 -11.29 4.45 -3.62
N GLU A 452 -11.27 3.20 -3.19
CA GLU A 452 -10.93 2.05 -4.04
C GLU A 452 -12.13 1.56 -4.84
N MET A 453 -11.90 1.22 -6.12
CA MET A 453 -12.92 0.69 -7.03
C MET A 453 -12.97 -0.86 -6.98
N LEU A 454 -12.82 -1.47 -5.79
CA LEU A 454 -12.70 -2.92 -5.65
C LEU A 454 -14.01 -3.64 -5.96
N MET A 455 -15.15 -3.11 -5.51
CA MET A 455 -16.43 -3.77 -5.76
C MET A 455 -16.72 -3.91 -7.25
N THR A 456 -16.50 -2.85 -8.01
CA THR A 456 -16.72 -2.85 -9.46
C THR A 456 -15.76 -3.78 -10.19
N THR A 457 -14.46 -3.75 -9.82
CA THR A 457 -13.47 -4.64 -10.46
C THR A 457 -13.70 -6.11 -10.12
N GLU A 458 -14.08 -6.46 -8.90
CA GLU A 458 -14.42 -7.83 -8.54
C GLU A 458 -15.71 -8.29 -9.22
N ALA A 459 -16.73 -7.42 -9.34
CA ALA A 459 -17.94 -7.76 -10.09
C ALA A 459 -17.67 -8.05 -11.58
N ILE A 460 -16.75 -7.29 -12.21
CA ILE A 460 -16.32 -7.54 -13.59
C ILE A 460 -15.61 -8.89 -13.69
N VAL A 461 -14.68 -9.17 -12.78
CA VAL A 461 -13.88 -10.41 -12.80
C VAL A 461 -14.75 -11.66 -12.52
N CYS A 462 -15.74 -11.54 -11.63
CA CYS A 462 -16.66 -12.64 -11.30
C CYS A 462 -17.74 -12.88 -12.39
N ASP A 463 -17.96 -11.92 -13.27
CA ASP A 463 -18.89 -12.06 -14.40
C ASP A 463 -18.16 -12.68 -15.59
N THR A 464 -18.50 -13.94 -15.95
CA THR A 464 -17.87 -14.69 -17.06
C THR A 464 -18.03 -14.03 -18.42
N LYS A 465 -19.08 -13.19 -18.61
CA LYS A 465 -19.31 -12.43 -19.85
C LYS A 465 -18.33 -11.25 -19.97
N LEU A 466 -17.98 -10.62 -18.83
CA LEU A 466 -17.22 -9.36 -18.77
C LEU A 466 -15.73 -9.56 -18.49
N ASN A 467 -15.38 -10.63 -17.74
CA ASN A 467 -14.01 -10.89 -17.33
C ASN A 467 -13.04 -10.91 -18.54
N GLY A 468 -11.97 -10.10 -18.44
CA GLY A 468 -10.97 -9.94 -19.50
C GLY A 468 -11.48 -9.26 -20.78
N LYS A 469 -12.63 -8.55 -20.72
CA LYS A 469 -13.26 -7.91 -21.91
C LYS A 469 -13.76 -6.49 -21.64
N VAL A 470 -13.65 -6.01 -20.42
CA VAL A 470 -14.07 -4.67 -19.99
C VAL A 470 -12.92 -4.02 -19.24
N SER A 471 -12.73 -2.73 -19.45
CA SER A 471 -11.77 -1.94 -18.71
C SER A 471 -12.47 -0.91 -17.81
N LEU A 472 -11.75 -0.44 -16.78
CA LEU A 472 -12.22 0.60 -15.88
C LEU A 472 -11.19 1.72 -15.81
N VAL A 473 -11.64 2.97 -15.97
CA VAL A 473 -10.84 4.20 -15.91
C VAL A 473 -11.40 5.10 -14.81
N THR A 474 -10.56 5.59 -13.89
CA THR A 474 -11.02 6.41 -12.76
C THR A 474 -9.95 7.39 -12.26
N ASP A 475 -10.37 8.51 -11.69
CA ASP A 475 -9.53 9.38 -10.87
C ASP A 475 -9.39 8.91 -9.42
N GLY A 476 -10.16 7.87 -9.04
CA GLY A 476 -9.96 7.11 -7.81
C GLY A 476 -8.73 6.18 -7.86
N ARG A 477 -8.66 5.22 -6.95
CA ARG A 477 -7.58 4.23 -6.87
C ARG A 477 -8.11 2.82 -6.90
N PHE A 478 -7.20 1.86 -7.00
CA PHE A 478 -7.54 0.45 -6.97
C PHE A 478 -6.95 -0.23 -5.73
N SER A 479 -7.63 -1.29 -5.30
CA SER A 479 -7.04 -2.25 -4.36
C SER A 479 -5.80 -2.91 -4.97
N GLY A 480 -4.82 -3.25 -4.14
CA GLY A 480 -3.69 -4.06 -4.58
C GLY A 480 -4.09 -5.44 -5.11
N ALA A 481 -5.30 -5.90 -4.80
CA ALA A 481 -5.89 -7.17 -5.28
C ALA A 481 -6.52 -7.08 -6.68
N THR A 482 -6.66 -5.89 -7.24
CA THR A 482 -7.35 -5.67 -8.52
C THR A 482 -6.67 -6.40 -9.67
N ARG A 483 -7.50 -7.02 -10.50
CA ARG A 483 -7.16 -7.74 -11.74
C ARG A 483 -7.83 -7.07 -12.94
N GLY A 484 -7.26 -7.31 -14.14
CA GLY A 484 -7.78 -6.79 -15.40
C GLY A 484 -7.29 -5.38 -15.73
N ALA A 485 -7.85 -4.80 -16.79
CA ALA A 485 -7.47 -3.49 -17.30
C ALA A 485 -8.09 -2.35 -16.45
N ALA A 486 -7.49 -2.08 -15.31
CA ALA A 486 -7.91 -1.07 -14.34
C ALA A 486 -6.91 0.09 -14.32
N ILE A 487 -7.29 1.24 -14.91
CA ILE A 487 -6.48 2.45 -15.05
C ILE A 487 -6.97 3.49 -14.05
N GLY A 488 -6.20 3.75 -13.02
CA GLY A 488 -6.55 4.66 -11.93
C GLY A 488 -5.65 5.88 -11.82
N HIS A 489 -5.91 6.69 -10.77
CA HIS A 489 -5.14 7.89 -10.47
C HIS A 489 -5.15 8.91 -11.62
N VAL A 490 -6.17 8.87 -12.49
CA VAL A 490 -6.25 9.79 -13.65
C VAL A 490 -6.15 11.23 -13.17
N SER A 491 -5.17 11.94 -13.68
CA SER A 491 -4.81 13.28 -13.25
C SER A 491 -4.67 14.23 -14.45
N PRO A 492 -5.17 15.48 -14.31
CA PRO A 492 -5.89 16.05 -13.16
C PRO A 492 -7.24 15.35 -12.92
N GLU A 493 -7.64 15.21 -11.64
CA GLU A 493 -8.92 14.61 -11.29
C GLU A 493 -10.13 15.42 -11.74
N ALA A 494 -11.29 14.80 -11.90
CA ALA A 494 -12.52 15.46 -12.35
C ALA A 494 -12.95 16.61 -11.42
N ALA A 495 -12.80 16.47 -10.11
CA ALA A 495 -13.14 17.51 -9.15
C ALA A 495 -12.22 18.74 -9.22
N SER A 496 -11.05 18.62 -9.85
CA SER A 496 -10.13 19.71 -10.15
C SER A 496 -10.28 20.24 -11.59
N GLY A 497 -11.31 19.83 -12.32
CA GLY A 497 -11.55 20.24 -13.69
C GLY A 497 -10.74 19.48 -14.75
N GLY A 498 -10.18 18.32 -14.40
CA GLY A 498 -9.49 17.45 -15.35
C GLY A 498 -10.41 16.94 -16.47
N PRO A 499 -9.84 16.48 -17.61
CA PRO A 499 -10.60 16.05 -18.78
C PRO A 499 -11.65 14.99 -18.49
N LEU A 500 -11.39 14.11 -17.51
CA LEU A 500 -12.32 13.06 -17.07
C LEU A 500 -13.70 13.61 -16.65
N ALA A 501 -13.76 14.87 -16.15
CA ALA A 501 -15.03 15.53 -15.79
C ALA A 501 -15.98 15.72 -16.97
N PHE A 502 -15.47 15.75 -18.19
CA PHE A 502 -16.18 16.16 -19.39
C PHE A 502 -16.46 14.99 -20.35
N ILE A 503 -16.12 13.78 -19.97
CA ILE A 503 -16.46 12.57 -20.72
C ILE A 503 -17.94 12.23 -20.55
N GLU A 504 -18.58 11.82 -21.63
CA GLU A 504 -19.97 11.41 -21.65
C GLU A 504 -20.12 9.95 -22.09
N THR A 505 -21.20 9.29 -21.65
CA THR A 505 -21.52 7.95 -22.12
C THR A 505 -21.69 7.97 -23.65
N GLY A 506 -20.99 7.08 -24.34
CA GLY A 506 -20.93 7.02 -25.80
C GLY A 506 -19.65 7.58 -26.41
N ASP A 507 -18.80 8.30 -25.65
CA ASP A 507 -17.48 8.69 -26.12
C ASP A 507 -16.60 7.46 -26.30
N ILE A 508 -15.57 7.56 -27.13
CA ILE A 508 -14.65 6.45 -27.40
C ILE A 508 -13.33 6.71 -26.69
N ILE A 509 -12.95 5.80 -25.79
CA ILE A 509 -11.68 5.83 -25.08
C ILE A 509 -10.75 4.78 -25.67
N SER A 510 -9.49 5.14 -25.88
CA SER A 510 -8.42 4.26 -26.32
C SER A 510 -7.25 4.32 -25.35
N TYR A 511 -6.69 3.17 -25.02
CA TYR A 511 -5.42 3.12 -24.32
C TYR A 511 -4.49 2.07 -24.92
N ASN A 512 -3.19 2.35 -24.81
CA ASN A 512 -2.13 1.44 -25.23
C ASN A 512 -1.08 1.42 -24.11
N ILE A 513 -1.10 0.36 -23.28
CA ILE A 513 -0.20 0.23 -22.13
C ILE A 513 1.26 0.13 -22.58
N PRO A 514 1.64 -0.69 -23.60
CA PRO A 514 3.00 -0.68 -24.15
C PRO A 514 3.51 0.71 -24.57
N GLU A 515 2.66 1.52 -25.19
CA GLU A 515 3.01 2.88 -25.68
C GLU A 515 2.73 3.98 -24.66
N ARG A 516 2.21 3.62 -23.48
CA ARG A 516 1.93 4.57 -22.38
C ARG A 516 0.91 5.66 -22.74
N THR A 517 -0.12 5.32 -23.52
CA THR A 517 -1.15 6.29 -23.93
C THR A 517 -2.52 6.01 -23.31
N LEU A 518 -3.28 7.08 -23.04
CA LEU A 518 -4.68 7.06 -22.60
C LEU A 518 -5.40 8.29 -23.16
N ASP A 519 -6.26 8.06 -24.17
CA ASP A 519 -6.88 9.13 -24.93
C ASP A 519 -8.38 8.94 -25.15
N VAL A 520 -9.09 10.05 -25.28
CA VAL A 520 -10.39 10.11 -25.95
C VAL A 520 -10.13 10.26 -27.43
N VAL A 521 -10.67 9.33 -28.23
CA VAL A 521 -10.45 9.28 -29.69
C VAL A 521 -11.73 9.41 -30.50
N GLY A 522 -12.86 9.62 -29.80
CA GLY A 522 -14.14 9.83 -30.47
C GLY A 522 -15.23 10.31 -29.53
N ILE A 523 -16.28 10.85 -30.12
CA ILE A 523 -17.41 11.48 -29.41
C ILE A 523 -18.72 10.86 -29.93
N ASN A 524 -19.61 10.49 -29.03
CA ASN A 524 -20.93 9.89 -29.36
C ASN A 524 -20.83 8.75 -30.39
N GLY A 525 -19.91 7.81 -30.18
CA GLY A 525 -19.70 6.63 -31.00
C GLY A 525 -19.00 6.90 -32.36
N LYS A 526 -18.55 8.12 -32.63
CA LYS A 526 -17.85 8.49 -33.86
C LYS A 526 -16.42 8.86 -33.57
N GLU A 527 -15.47 8.18 -34.19
CA GLU A 527 -14.05 8.56 -34.16
C GLU A 527 -13.82 9.92 -34.83
N LEU A 528 -12.97 10.73 -34.22
CA LEU A 528 -12.65 12.10 -34.63
C LEU A 528 -11.13 12.32 -34.56
N SER A 529 -10.64 13.38 -35.21
CA SER A 529 -9.26 13.81 -35.00
C SER A 529 -9.03 14.30 -33.57
N LYS A 530 -7.79 14.31 -33.15
CA LYS A 530 -7.42 14.81 -31.80
C LYS A 530 -7.88 16.24 -31.59
N GLU A 531 -7.68 17.10 -32.59
CA GLU A 531 -8.06 18.50 -32.56
C GLU A 531 -9.58 18.69 -32.39
N GLU A 532 -10.37 17.85 -33.07
CA GLU A 532 -11.84 17.89 -32.95
C GLU A 532 -12.29 17.44 -31.56
N VAL A 533 -11.70 16.34 -31.03
CA VAL A 533 -11.99 15.85 -29.67
C VAL A 533 -11.63 16.91 -28.64
N ASP A 534 -10.42 17.47 -28.70
CA ASP A 534 -9.95 18.49 -27.76
C ASP A 534 -10.82 19.75 -27.79
N ALA A 535 -11.30 20.16 -28.98
CA ALA A 535 -12.22 21.28 -29.12
C ALA A 535 -13.58 21.00 -28.45
N ILE A 536 -14.12 19.78 -28.60
CA ILE A 536 -15.39 19.39 -27.98
C ILE A 536 -15.25 19.29 -26.45
N LEU A 537 -14.19 18.68 -25.94
CA LEU A 537 -13.94 18.60 -24.50
C LEU A 537 -13.78 20.00 -23.89
N LYS A 538 -13.09 20.89 -24.59
CA LYS A 538 -12.98 22.32 -24.20
C LYS A 538 -14.32 23.03 -24.22
N GLU A 539 -15.21 22.74 -25.17
CA GLU A 539 -16.57 23.30 -25.18
C GLU A 539 -17.38 22.77 -23.99
N ARG A 540 -17.35 21.44 -23.74
CA ARG A 540 -18.01 20.84 -22.58
C ARG A 540 -17.53 21.41 -21.25
N SER A 541 -16.24 21.76 -21.15
CA SER A 541 -15.64 22.33 -19.92
C SER A 541 -16.22 23.71 -19.54
N LYS A 542 -16.82 24.43 -20.47
CA LYS A 542 -17.52 25.71 -20.17
C LYS A 542 -18.74 25.54 -19.28
N ASN A 543 -19.33 24.34 -19.26
CA ASN A 543 -20.46 24.01 -18.37
C ASN A 543 -20.02 23.84 -16.90
N GLY A 544 -18.71 23.87 -16.63
CA GLY A 544 -18.15 23.65 -15.29
C GLY A 544 -18.18 22.18 -14.84
N ILE A 545 -17.69 21.95 -13.64
CA ILE A 545 -17.69 20.62 -12.99
C ILE A 545 -18.95 20.45 -12.13
N ILE A 546 -19.30 19.19 -11.84
CA ILE A 546 -20.39 18.89 -10.92
C ILE A 546 -20.02 19.35 -9.50
N PRO A 547 -20.82 20.23 -8.87
CA PRO A 547 -20.55 20.66 -7.50
C PRO A 547 -20.58 19.49 -6.52
N ARG A 548 -19.61 19.46 -5.61
CA ARG A 548 -19.57 18.44 -4.55
C ARG A 548 -20.37 18.88 -3.33
N PRO A 549 -21.03 17.95 -2.62
CA PRO A 549 -21.75 18.29 -1.40
C PRO A 549 -20.81 18.84 -0.33
N PRO A 550 -21.26 19.75 0.54
CA PRO A 550 -20.48 20.27 1.66
C PRO A 550 -19.96 19.14 2.56
N ARG A 551 -18.70 19.21 2.96
CA ARG A 551 -18.02 18.24 3.81
C ARG A 551 -17.70 18.83 5.17
N LYS A 552 -17.40 17.96 6.16
CA LYS A 552 -17.12 18.36 7.54
C LYS A 552 -15.89 17.62 8.07
N GLY A 553 -15.32 18.14 9.17
CA GLY A 553 -14.28 17.49 9.97
C GLY A 553 -13.01 17.14 9.18
N LEU A 554 -12.46 15.96 9.45
CA LEU A 554 -11.26 15.44 8.81
C LEU A 554 -11.40 15.38 7.28
N PHE A 555 -12.53 14.89 6.80
CA PHE A 555 -12.77 14.71 5.36
C PHE A 555 -12.77 16.05 4.61
N LYS A 556 -13.32 17.12 5.21
CA LYS A 556 -13.23 18.47 4.64
C LYS A 556 -11.77 18.92 4.54
N ARG A 557 -11.01 18.83 5.64
CA ARG A 557 -9.59 19.23 5.66
C ARG A 557 -8.79 18.49 4.60
N TYR A 558 -8.96 17.16 4.53
CA TYR A 558 -8.26 16.35 3.56
C TYR A 558 -8.56 16.77 2.12
N THR A 559 -9.83 16.82 1.74
CA THR A 559 -10.23 17.12 0.34
C THR A 559 -9.90 18.54 -0.11
N GLU A 560 -9.84 19.51 0.82
CA GLU A 560 -9.42 20.88 0.52
C GLU A 560 -7.90 21.03 0.38
N SER A 561 -7.12 20.19 1.04
CA SER A 561 -5.66 20.27 1.11
C SER A 561 -4.94 19.25 0.25
N ALA A 562 -5.63 18.18 -0.16
CA ALA A 562 -5.02 17.06 -0.88
C ALA A 562 -4.36 17.51 -2.19
N ARG A 563 -3.14 17.01 -2.42
CA ARG A 563 -2.40 17.17 -3.67
C ARG A 563 -2.94 16.22 -4.73
N SER A 564 -2.45 16.40 -5.96
CA SER A 564 -2.71 15.46 -7.06
C SER A 564 -2.31 14.02 -6.67
N ALA A 565 -2.99 13.04 -7.26
CA ALA A 565 -2.59 11.64 -7.14
C ALA A 565 -1.15 11.40 -7.62
N MET A 566 -0.71 12.12 -8.66
CA MET A 566 0.68 12.04 -9.16
C MET A 566 1.71 12.60 -8.17
N GLU A 567 1.27 13.34 -7.16
CA GLU A 567 2.10 13.88 -6.08
C GLU A 567 1.89 13.15 -4.74
N GLY A 568 1.23 11.98 -4.73
CA GLY A 568 1.02 11.16 -3.56
C GLY A 568 -0.25 11.42 -2.76
N ALA A 569 -1.15 12.30 -3.24
CA ALA A 569 -2.46 12.59 -2.63
C ALA A 569 -2.41 12.86 -1.10
N GLY A 570 -1.34 13.48 -0.62
CA GLY A 570 -1.17 13.97 0.75
C GLY A 570 -1.37 15.49 0.86
N TYR A 571 -1.18 16.07 2.04
CA TYR A 571 -1.13 17.52 2.26
C TYR A 571 0.18 17.94 2.93
#